data_dd6028568601e80d66a25795882b9c9a
#
_entry.id   dd6028568601e80d66a25795882b9c9a
#
_cell.length_a   1.000
_cell.length_b   1.000
_cell.length_c   1.000
_cell.angle_alpha   90.00
_cell.angle_beta   90.00
_cell.angle_gamma   90.00
#
_symmetry.space_group_name_H-M   'P 1'
#
loop_
_entity.id
_entity.type
_entity.pdbx_description
1 polymer ?
#
loop_
_entity_poly.entity_id
_entity_poly.type
_entity_poly.pdbx_seq_one_letter_code
_entity_poly.pdbx_strand_id
1 'polypeptide(L)'
;MKKSAVFFFLLFLSQIIGAQKKVIKKVQTTATRVEISTIGLDDFVLENSNSEFLEIYLFAENPSNQHIVYKVSDDTAKIEFRIPAMATEEAVFRKFITKRLQRASATIKIPKNKAVIIFGEEINVAAKSYGGPMDIYIEKGLIKLDTIQKITKVKFYEGSVFATLRAPNIDVTSTRGTIAVNKEIQQENFYKKIKNTSQNFTIRTTKGNIFLTTLKP
;
A
#
# COMPACT_ATOMS: atom_id res chain seq x y z
N MET A 1 -40.70 13.04 33.29
CA MET A 1 -39.23 13.05 33.46
C MET A 1 -38.55 11.69 33.34
N LYS A 2 -39.22 10.54 33.47
CA LYS A 2 -38.56 9.20 33.38
C LYS A 2 -38.26 8.71 31.96
N LYS A 3 -38.94 9.23 30.91
CA LYS A 3 -38.72 8.83 29.52
C LYS A 3 -37.48 9.47 28.86
N SER A 4 -37.06 10.65 29.34
CA SER A 4 -35.86 11.33 28.84
C SER A 4 -34.55 10.69 29.28
N ALA A 5 -34.51 10.07 30.48
CA ALA A 5 -33.33 9.40 31.02
C ALA A 5 -32.99 8.10 30.26
N VAL A 6 -34.01 7.38 29.79
CA VAL A 6 -33.85 6.13 29.03
C VAL A 6 -33.29 6.43 27.63
N PHE A 7 -33.68 7.53 27.02
CA PHE A 7 -33.15 7.94 25.70
C PHE A 7 -31.67 8.36 25.77
N PHE A 8 -31.26 9.03 26.85
CA PHE A 8 -29.85 9.37 27.07
C PHE A 8 -29.01 8.12 27.37
N PHE A 9 -29.53 7.13 28.04
CA PHE A 9 -28.81 5.86 28.32
C PHE A 9 -28.60 5.03 27.05
N LEU A 10 -29.56 5.04 26.12
CA LEU A 10 -29.43 4.37 24.81
C LEU A 10 -28.41 5.04 23.89
N LEU A 11 -28.21 6.35 23.99
CA LEU A 11 -27.19 7.08 23.24
C LEU A 11 -25.76 6.78 23.72
N PHE A 12 -25.56 6.43 24.99
CA PHE A 12 -24.23 6.04 25.52
C PHE A 12 -23.83 4.61 25.17
N LEU A 13 -24.78 3.73 24.86
CA LEU A 13 -24.49 2.34 24.47
C LEU A 13 -24.03 2.17 23.02
N SER A 14 -24.15 3.20 22.16
CA SER A 14 -23.75 3.15 20.77
C SER A 14 -22.26 3.44 20.52
N GLN A 15 -21.45 3.68 21.54
CA GLN A 15 -20.02 4.03 21.45
C GLN A 15 -19.07 2.84 21.49
N ILE A 16 -19.55 1.59 21.45
CA ILE A 16 -18.68 0.42 21.32
C ILE A 16 -18.41 0.19 19.81
N ILE A 17 -17.81 1.17 19.15
CA ILE A 17 -17.17 0.98 17.86
C ILE A 17 -15.85 0.31 18.18
N GLY A 18 -15.69 -0.95 17.79
CA GLY A 18 -14.44 -1.68 17.93
C GLY A 18 -13.32 -0.97 17.18
N ALA A 19 -12.64 -0.06 17.86
CA ALA A 19 -11.49 0.64 17.31
C ALA A 19 -10.39 -0.38 17.05
N GLN A 20 -9.91 -0.51 15.80
CA GLN A 20 -8.73 -1.30 15.51
C GLN A 20 -7.58 -0.83 16.40
N LYS A 21 -7.00 -1.76 17.14
CA LYS A 21 -5.84 -1.49 17.97
C LYS A 21 -4.64 -1.23 17.07
N LYS A 22 -3.73 -0.40 17.53
CA LYS A 22 -2.56 0.02 16.77
C LYS A 22 -1.28 -0.22 17.58
N VAL A 23 -0.26 -0.74 16.90
CA VAL A 23 1.11 -0.83 17.40
C VAL A 23 2.02 0.04 16.55
N ILE A 24 2.96 0.72 17.18
CA ILE A 24 3.93 1.60 16.52
C ILE A 24 5.34 1.13 16.83
N LYS A 25 6.13 0.88 15.78
CA LYS A 25 7.57 0.61 15.89
C LYS A 25 8.35 1.71 15.17
N LYS A 26 9.20 2.42 15.91
CA LYS A 26 10.11 3.44 15.37
C LYS A 26 11.52 2.89 15.36
N VAL A 27 12.21 3.04 14.22
CA VAL A 27 13.55 2.52 14.03
C VAL A 27 14.40 3.58 13.32
N GLN A 28 15.56 3.87 13.87
CA GLN A 28 16.58 4.62 13.14
C GLN A 28 17.29 3.66 12.18
N THR A 29 17.46 4.05 10.92
CA THR A 29 18.14 3.22 9.92
C THR A 29 19.04 4.05 9.03
N THR A 30 20.26 3.57 8.88
CA THR A 30 21.23 4.09 7.91
C THR A 30 21.08 3.47 6.53
N ALA A 31 20.36 2.36 6.42
CA ALA A 31 20.12 1.66 5.15
C ALA A 31 19.56 2.61 4.08
N THR A 32 20.08 2.53 2.87
CA THR A 32 19.62 3.35 1.72
C THR A 32 18.40 2.75 1.04
N ARG A 33 18.14 1.44 1.26
CA ARG A 33 17.02 0.68 0.70
C ARG A 33 16.12 0.14 1.80
N VAL A 34 14.83 0.13 1.54
CA VAL A 34 13.80 -0.49 2.41
C VAL A 34 13.01 -1.49 1.58
N GLU A 35 13.04 -2.75 1.99
CA GLU A 35 12.29 -3.85 1.41
C GLU A 35 11.12 -4.22 2.33
N ILE A 36 9.92 -4.28 1.79
CA ILE A 36 8.69 -4.47 2.55
C ILE A 36 7.93 -5.65 1.98
N SER A 37 7.76 -6.70 2.79
CA SER A 37 6.82 -7.77 2.50
C SER A 37 5.47 -7.44 3.13
N THR A 38 4.42 -7.36 2.31
CA THR A 38 3.05 -7.06 2.77
C THR A 38 2.23 -8.33 2.99
N ILE A 39 2.86 -9.51 3.00
CA ILE A 39 2.17 -10.78 3.26
C ILE A 39 1.48 -10.72 4.63
N GLY A 40 0.20 -11.08 4.67
CA GLY A 40 -0.63 -11.02 5.88
C GLY A 40 -1.35 -9.68 6.09
N LEU A 41 -1.19 -8.71 5.19
CA LEU A 41 -1.93 -7.45 5.20
C LEU A 41 -2.97 -7.43 4.07
N ASP A 42 -4.07 -6.69 4.28
CA ASP A 42 -5.08 -6.38 3.26
C ASP A 42 -4.84 -5.01 2.63
N ASP A 43 -4.35 -4.05 3.44
CA ASP A 43 -4.10 -2.68 3.03
C ASP A 43 -2.72 -2.20 3.51
N PHE A 44 -2.03 -1.51 2.64
CA PHE A 44 -0.71 -0.95 2.91
C PHE A 44 -0.62 0.51 2.45
N VAL A 45 -0.10 1.38 3.31
CA VAL A 45 0.11 2.81 3.02
C VAL A 45 1.57 3.18 3.19
N LEU A 46 2.16 3.77 2.15
CA LEU A 46 3.49 4.37 2.18
C LEU A 46 3.40 5.89 2.25
N GLU A 47 4.07 6.48 3.20
CA GLU A 47 4.16 7.94 3.40
C GLU A 47 5.61 8.39 3.58
N ASN A 48 5.87 9.70 3.38
CA ASN A 48 7.14 10.28 3.79
C ASN A 48 7.18 10.43 5.32
N SER A 49 8.30 10.09 5.94
CA SER A 49 8.57 10.51 7.31
C SER A 49 9.01 11.98 7.34
N ASN A 50 8.55 12.70 8.33
CA ASN A 50 9.03 14.06 8.64
C ASN A 50 10.26 14.05 9.56
N SER A 51 10.75 12.87 9.92
CA SER A 51 11.91 12.65 10.78
C SER A 51 12.91 11.70 10.12
N GLU A 52 14.05 11.48 10.73
CA GLU A 52 15.05 10.49 10.29
C GLU A 52 14.66 9.05 10.63
N PHE A 53 13.55 8.88 11.35
CA PHE A 53 13.07 7.56 11.74
C PHE A 53 12.18 6.95 10.69
N LEU A 54 12.33 5.65 10.50
CA LEU A 54 11.36 4.78 9.86
C LEU A 54 10.30 4.44 10.90
N GLU A 55 9.03 4.74 10.61
CA GLU A 55 7.92 4.53 11.52
C GLU A 55 6.95 3.51 10.91
N ILE A 56 6.68 2.42 11.62
CA ILE A 56 5.82 1.34 11.19
C ILE A 56 4.59 1.34 12.10
N TYR A 57 3.42 1.54 11.53
CA TYR A 57 2.13 1.48 12.20
C TYR A 57 1.41 0.22 11.72
N LEU A 58 1.16 -0.71 12.62
CA LEU A 58 0.38 -1.93 12.35
C LEU A 58 -0.98 -1.81 13.01
N PHE A 59 -2.04 -2.00 12.25
CA PHE A 59 -3.42 -2.00 12.70
C PHE A 59 -3.99 -3.41 12.50
N ALA A 60 -4.47 -4.01 13.57
CA ALA A 60 -5.08 -5.33 13.57
C ALA A 60 -6.02 -5.46 14.75
N GLU A 61 -6.69 -6.58 14.90
CA GLU A 61 -7.54 -6.85 16.06
C GLU A 61 -6.73 -6.93 17.35
N ASN A 62 -5.62 -7.69 17.33
CA ASN A 62 -4.70 -7.86 18.45
C ASN A 62 -3.24 -7.64 18.01
N PRO A 63 -2.85 -6.40 17.67
CA PRO A 63 -1.52 -6.13 17.18
C PRO A 63 -0.47 -6.20 18.30
N SER A 64 0.71 -6.69 17.99
CA SER A 64 1.87 -6.74 18.88
C SER A 64 3.13 -6.26 18.15
N ASN A 65 4.10 -5.74 18.89
CA ASN A 65 5.42 -5.39 18.36
C ASN A 65 6.16 -6.62 17.76
N GLN A 66 5.85 -7.82 18.25
CA GLN A 66 6.42 -9.08 17.74
C GLN A 66 5.92 -9.42 16.33
N HIS A 67 4.76 -8.87 15.92
CA HIS A 67 4.24 -9.06 14.58
C HIS A 67 4.98 -8.23 13.54
N ILE A 68 5.80 -7.25 13.95
CA ILE A 68 6.61 -6.43 13.06
C ILE A 68 8.06 -6.92 13.15
N VAL A 69 8.50 -7.65 12.13
CA VAL A 69 9.87 -8.11 11.99
C VAL A 69 10.67 -7.07 11.22
N TYR A 70 11.75 -6.60 11.80
CA TYR A 70 12.67 -5.65 11.21
C TYR A 70 14.10 -6.19 11.30
N LYS A 71 14.80 -6.20 10.18
CA LYS A 71 16.20 -6.60 10.07
C LYS A 71 16.94 -5.71 9.10
N VAL A 72 18.22 -5.52 9.29
CA VAL A 72 19.09 -4.80 8.35
C VAL A 72 20.19 -5.75 7.90
N SER A 73 20.39 -5.89 6.61
CA SER A 73 21.50 -6.61 5.98
C SER A 73 21.84 -5.94 4.65
N ASP A 74 23.12 -5.86 4.33
CA ASP A 74 23.63 -5.37 3.04
C ASP A 74 23.00 -4.03 2.60
N ASP A 75 23.01 -3.04 3.48
CA ASP A 75 22.42 -1.72 3.28
C ASP A 75 20.90 -1.71 2.97
N THR A 76 20.21 -2.81 3.32
CA THR A 76 18.78 -2.98 3.11
C THR A 76 18.08 -3.24 4.45
N ALA A 77 17.13 -2.38 4.78
CA ALA A 77 16.19 -2.58 5.88
C ALA A 77 15.01 -3.44 5.40
N LYS A 78 14.83 -4.63 5.96
CA LYS A 78 13.76 -5.56 5.62
C LYS A 78 12.66 -5.51 6.66
N ILE A 79 11.42 -5.37 6.20
CA ILE A 79 10.22 -5.30 7.03
C ILE A 79 9.27 -6.41 6.60
N GLU A 80 8.84 -7.23 7.54
CA GLU A 80 7.87 -8.30 7.35
C GLU A 80 6.80 -8.23 8.43
N PHE A 81 5.61 -8.75 8.14
CA PHE A 81 4.51 -8.84 9.09
C PHE A 81 4.18 -10.31 9.37
N ARG A 82 4.22 -10.70 10.65
CA ARG A 82 3.88 -12.05 11.11
C ARG A 82 2.63 -11.98 11.98
N ILE A 83 1.49 -11.84 11.32
CA ILE A 83 0.20 -11.75 12.00
C ILE A 83 -0.32 -13.18 12.15
N PRO A 84 -0.59 -13.64 13.39
CA PRO A 84 -1.18 -14.96 13.60
C PRO A 84 -2.50 -15.06 12.82
N ALA A 85 -2.67 -16.12 12.05
CA ALA A 85 -3.96 -16.44 11.49
C ALA A 85 -4.94 -16.66 12.66
N MET A 86 -6.08 -15.99 12.67
CA MET A 86 -7.13 -16.32 13.64
C MET A 86 -7.55 -17.77 13.42
N ALA A 87 -7.23 -18.63 14.37
CA ALA A 87 -7.72 -19.99 14.41
C ALA A 87 -9.23 -19.93 14.66
N THR A 88 -10.02 -20.01 13.61
CA THR A 88 -11.45 -20.27 13.74
C THR A 88 -11.63 -21.76 13.94
N GLU A 89 -12.10 -22.17 15.12
CA GLU A 89 -12.36 -23.57 15.50
C GLU A 89 -13.44 -24.28 14.66
N GLU A 90 -14.07 -23.62 13.72
CA GLU A 90 -15.07 -24.21 12.82
C GLU A 90 -14.50 -24.47 11.44
N ALA A 91 -13.75 -25.56 11.34
CA ALA A 91 -13.31 -26.14 10.11
C ALA A 91 -14.43 -26.80 9.40
N VAL A 92 -14.98 -26.60 8.36
CA VAL A 92 -15.38 -27.47 7.24
C VAL A 92 -16.10 -26.69 6.10
N PHE A 93 -16.86 -25.64 6.38
CA PHE A 93 -17.61 -24.94 5.32
C PHE A 93 -17.11 -23.53 4.96
N ARG A 94 -16.09 -22.99 5.65
CA ARG A 94 -15.67 -21.60 5.52
C ARG A 94 -14.27 -21.37 4.91
N LYS A 95 -13.70 -22.36 4.23
CA LYS A 95 -12.32 -22.27 3.66
C LYS A 95 -12.13 -21.09 2.70
N PHE A 96 -13.21 -20.56 2.13
CA PHE A 96 -13.19 -19.39 1.24
C PHE A 96 -13.52 -18.06 1.93
N ILE A 97 -14.15 -18.10 3.12
CA ILE A 97 -14.55 -16.89 3.87
C ILE A 97 -13.49 -16.49 4.88
N THR A 98 -12.77 -17.44 5.46
CA THR A 98 -11.77 -17.21 6.51
C THR A 98 -10.50 -16.48 6.03
N LYS A 99 -10.08 -16.63 4.79
CA LYS A 99 -9.01 -15.80 4.22
C LYS A 99 -9.35 -14.31 4.17
N ARG A 100 -10.62 -13.94 4.20
CA ARG A 100 -11.12 -12.55 4.16
C ARG A 100 -11.24 -11.87 5.52
N LEU A 101 -11.00 -12.57 6.62
CA LEU A 101 -11.18 -12.05 7.98
C LEU A 101 -9.90 -11.50 8.62
N GLN A 102 -8.75 -11.65 8.00
CA GLN A 102 -7.54 -10.94 8.42
C GLN A 102 -7.63 -9.49 7.96
N ARG A 103 -8.26 -8.64 8.75
CA ARG A 103 -8.28 -7.19 8.53
C ARG A 103 -7.06 -6.57 9.18
N ALA A 104 -5.91 -6.81 8.61
CA ALA A 104 -4.69 -6.16 9.03
C ALA A 104 -4.27 -5.12 7.99
N SER A 105 -3.85 -3.96 8.48
CA SER A 105 -3.31 -2.93 7.62
C SER A 105 -2.05 -2.33 8.23
N ALA A 106 -1.16 -1.81 7.38
CA ALA A 106 0.01 -1.12 7.86
C ALA A 106 0.20 0.23 7.15
N THR A 107 0.69 1.21 7.91
CA THR A 107 1.22 2.45 7.37
C THR A 107 2.70 2.52 7.71
N ILE A 108 3.55 2.70 6.69
CA ILE A 108 4.98 2.90 6.91
C ILE A 108 5.36 4.30 6.44
N LYS A 109 5.98 5.06 7.37
CA LYS A 109 6.58 6.35 7.05
C LYS A 109 8.09 6.17 6.92
N ILE A 110 8.61 6.53 5.75
CA ILE A 110 10.02 6.34 5.42
C ILE A 110 10.67 7.71 5.19
N PRO A 111 11.88 7.95 5.71
CA PRO A 111 12.65 9.15 5.39
C PRO A 111 12.79 9.35 3.89
N LYS A 112 12.73 10.59 3.44
CA LYS A 112 12.82 10.93 2.01
C LYS A 112 14.11 10.36 1.38
N ASN A 113 14.05 10.08 0.07
CA ASN A 113 15.17 9.62 -0.77
C ASN A 113 15.67 8.18 -0.53
N LYS A 114 15.09 7.38 0.35
CA LYS A 114 15.39 5.95 0.40
C LYS A 114 14.69 5.23 -0.76
N ALA A 115 15.34 4.23 -1.35
CA ALA A 115 14.71 3.37 -2.33
C ALA A 115 13.78 2.38 -1.62
N VAL A 116 12.55 2.23 -2.10
CA VAL A 116 11.56 1.33 -1.49
C VAL A 116 11.19 0.22 -2.48
N ILE A 117 11.15 -1.02 -1.99
CA ILE A 117 10.64 -2.16 -2.73
C ILE A 117 9.51 -2.78 -1.92
N ILE A 118 8.34 -2.96 -2.55
CA ILE A 118 7.15 -3.54 -1.93
C ILE A 118 6.83 -4.85 -2.64
N PHE A 119 6.69 -5.91 -1.87
CA PHE A 119 6.25 -7.24 -2.33
C PHE A 119 4.94 -7.63 -1.66
N GLY A 120 4.02 -8.22 -2.42
CA GLY A 120 2.77 -8.72 -1.88
C GLY A 120 2.06 -9.68 -2.82
N GLU A 121 1.06 -10.36 -2.30
CA GLU A 121 0.14 -11.21 -3.06
C GLU A 121 -1.16 -10.45 -3.35
N GLU A 122 -2.17 -10.59 -2.51
CA GLU A 122 -3.44 -9.84 -2.60
C GLU A 122 -3.41 -8.66 -1.63
N ILE A 123 -3.17 -7.45 -2.12
CA ILE A 123 -2.94 -6.26 -1.28
C ILE A 123 -3.37 -4.98 -1.98
N ASN A 124 -4.02 -4.09 -1.24
CA ASN A 124 -4.21 -2.71 -1.69
C ASN A 124 -3.03 -1.85 -1.23
N VAL A 125 -2.40 -1.16 -2.15
CA VAL A 125 -1.23 -0.32 -1.90
C VAL A 125 -1.57 1.14 -2.18
N ALA A 126 -1.34 2.03 -1.23
CA ALA A 126 -1.43 3.46 -1.42
C ALA A 126 -0.07 4.13 -1.10
N ALA A 127 0.50 4.85 -2.07
CA ALA A 127 1.69 5.68 -1.84
C ALA A 127 1.28 7.15 -1.90
N LYS A 128 1.39 7.83 -0.74
CA LYS A 128 1.01 9.24 -0.60
C LYS A 128 2.22 10.14 -0.87
N SER A 129 2.41 10.47 -2.15
CA SER A 129 3.45 11.40 -2.62
C SER A 129 4.85 11.06 -2.10
N TYR A 130 5.20 9.76 -2.11
CA TYR A 130 6.50 9.33 -1.63
C TYR A 130 7.64 9.96 -2.46
N GLY A 131 8.65 10.49 -1.78
CA GLY A 131 9.72 11.28 -2.38
C GLY A 131 10.95 10.50 -2.83
N GLY A 132 10.98 9.17 -2.69
CA GLY A 132 12.06 8.28 -3.11
C GLY A 132 11.72 7.43 -4.33
N PRO A 133 12.72 6.72 -4.91
CA PRO A 133 12.45 5.68 -5.91
C PRO A 133 11.61 4.56 -5.30
N MET A 134 10.71 3.96 -6.11
CA MET A 134 9.79 2.95 -5.61
C MET A 134 9.54 1.86 -6.64
N ASP A 135 9.68 0.61 -6.23
CA ASP A 135 9.31 -0.57 -7.00
C ASP A 135 8.20 -1.34 -6.26
N ILE A 136 7.12 -1.69 -6.97
CA ILE A 136 5.98 -2.44 -6.42
C ILE A 136 5.80 -3.72 -7.24
N TYR A 137 5.79 -4.85 -6.54
CA TYR A 137 5.59 -6.19 -7.09
C TYR A 137 4.49 -6.89 -6.31
N ILE A 138 3.28 -6.98 -6.89
CA ILE A 138 2.16 -7.68 -6.27
C ILE A 138 1.48 -8.62 -7.28
N GLU A 139 0.75 -9.60 -6.80
CA GLU A 139 -0.03 -10.45 -7.69
C GLU A 139 -1.35 -9.77 -8.05
N LYS A 140 -2.10 -9.32 -7.03
CA LYS A 140 -3.44 -8.76 -7.23
C LYS A 140 -3.74 -7.63 -6.25
N GLY A 141 -4.50 -6.63 -6.70
CA GLY A 141 -4.98 -5.58 -5.83
C GLY A 141 -5.21 -4.23 -6.49
N LEU A 142 -5.45 -3.25 -5.65
CA LEU A 142 -5.63 -1.87 -6.03
C LEU A 142 -4.39 -1.05 -5.64
N ILE A 143 -3.76 -0.40 -6.61
CA ILE A 143 -2.60 0.45 -6.38
C ILE A 143 -3.00 1.91 -6.62
N LYS A 144 -2.84 2.77 -5.61
CA LYS A 144 -3.07 4.21 -5.69
C LYS A 144 -1.77 4.96 -5.45
N LEU A 145 -1.33 5.74 -6.43
CA LEU A 145 -0.07 6.48 -6.39
C LEU A 145 -0.34 7.97 -6.55
N ASP A 146 -0.27 8.71 -5.45
CA ASP A 146 -0.45 10.16 -5.46
C ASP A 146 0.86 10.85 -5.83
N THR A 147 0.81 11.71 -6.82
CA THR A 147 1.88 12.64 -7.24
C THR A 147 3.29 12.03 -7.27
N ILE A 148 3.51 11.13 -8.21
CA ILE A 148 4.82 10.49 -8.41
C ILE A 148 5.84 11.50 -8.94
N GLN A 149 7.00 11.58 -8.29
CA GLN A 149 8.09 12.52 -8.57
C GLN A 149 9.44 11.85 -8.83
N LYS A 150 9.56 10.55 -8.63
CA LYS A 150 10.79 9.78 -8.78
C LYS A 150 10.56 8.54 -9.65
N ILE A 151 11.64 7.84 -9.96
CA ILE A 151 11.57 6.59 -10.70
C ILE A 151 10.65 5.63 -9.96
N THR A 152 9.64 5.14 -10.67
CA THR A 152 8.67 4.21 -10.11
C THR A 152 8.39 3.09 -11.09
N LYS A 153 8.49 1.85 -10.61
CA LYS A 153 8.17 0.65 -11.36
C LYS A 153 7.07 -0.12 -10.66
N VAL A 154 6.07 -0.56 -11.41
CA VAL A 154 4.98 -1.38 -10.91
C VAL A 154 4.86 -2.63 -11.79
N LYS A 155 4.86 -3.81 -11.16
CA LYS A 155 4.51 -5.07 -11.80
C LYS A 155 3.40 -5.74 -11.00
N PHE A 156 2.31 -6.08 -11.66
CA PHE A 156 1.21 -6.82 -11.04
C PHE A 156 0.50 -7.69 -12.09
N TYR A 157 -0.20 -8.70 -11.63
CA TYR A 157 -0.89 -9.62 -12.54
C TYR A 157 -2.32 -9.15 -12.83
N GLU A 158 -3.11 -8.84 -11.79
CA GLU A 158 -4.55 -8.50 -11.89
C GLU A 158 -4.92 -7.36 -10.93
N GLY A 159 -5.86 -6.52 -11.33
CA GLY A 159 -6.34 -5.42 -10.49
C GLY A 159 -6.33 -4.07 -11.20
N SER A 160 -6.07 -3.00 -10.46
CA SER A 160 -6.07 -1.66 -11.06
C SER A 160 -4.99 -0.75 -10.44
N VAL A 161 -4.39 0.09 -11.28
CA VAL A 161 -3.49 1.16 -10.86
C VAL A 161 -4.12 2.51 -11.19
N PHE A 162 -4.18 3.39 -10.20
CA PHE A 162 -4.51 4.80 -10.36
C PHE A 162 -3.28 5.62 -9.97
N ALA A 163 -2.75 6.41 -10.90
CA ALA A 163 -1.54 7.20 -10.63
C ALA A 163 -1.69 8.64 -11.12
N THR A 164 -1.27 9.57 -10.27
CA THR A 164 -1.08 10.98 -10.63
C THR A 164 0.39 11.26 -10.85
N LEU A 165 0.75 11.74 -12.03
CA LEU A 165 2.13 11.85 -12.50
C LEU A 165 2.47 13.30 -12.79
N ARG A 166 3.64 13.75 -12.32
CA ARG A 166 4.17 15.07 -12.64
C ARG A 166 5.35 14.93 -13.62
N ALA A 167 5.02 15.00 -14.92
CA ALA A 167 5.97 15.04 -16.04
C ALA A 167 7.07 13.93 -16.08
N PRO A 168 6.80 12.64 -15.77
CA PRO A 168 7.77 11.58 -16.03
C PRO A 168 7.69 11.09 -17.47
N ASN A 169 8.73 10.39 -17.93
CA ASN A 169 8.60 9.46 -19.04
C ASN A 169 7.65 8.34 -18.61
N ILE A 170 6.71 7.99 -19.49
CA ILE A 170 5.71 6.96 -19.21
C ILE A 170 5.95 5.78 -20.13
N ASP A 171 6.02 4.58 -19.59
CA ASP A 171 6.15 3.33 -20.33
C ASP A 171 5.28 2.27 -19.66
N VAL A 172 4.07 2.06 -20.17
CA VAL A 172 3.09 1.19 -19.54
C VAL A 172 2.52 0.17 -20.54
N THR A 173 2.33 -1.05 -20.07
CA THR A 173 1.78 -2.17 -20.84
C THR A 173 0.75 -2.93 -20.03
N SER A 174 -0.40 -3.21 -20.65
CA SER A 174 -1.41 -4.13 -20.14
C SER A 174 -1.89 -5.05 -21.25
N THR A 175 -1.67 -6.37 -21.14
CA THR A 175 -1.98 -7.32 -22.21
C THR A 175 -3.49 -7.58 -22.35
N ARG A 176 -4.25 -7.54 -21.28
CA ARG A 176 -5.70 -7.87 -21.25
C ARG A 176 -6.53 -6.86 -20.45
N GLY A 177 -5.96 -5.75 -20.05
CA GLY A 177 -6.64 -4.68 -19.31
C GLY A 177 -6.73 -3.41 -20.12
N THR A 178 -7.34 -2.40 -19.53
CA THR A 178 -7.51 -1.09 -20.15
C THR A 178 -6.42 -0.15 -19.69
N ILE A 179 -5.83 0.60 -20.62
CA ILE A 179 -4.96 1.75 -20.32
C ILE A 179 -5.75 3.02 -20.65
N ALA A 180 -5.90 3.90 -19.67
CA ALA A 180 -6.48 5.22 -19.88
C ALA A 180 -5.54 6.32 -19.34
N VAL A 181 -5.27 7.32 -20.16
CA VAL A 181 -4.43 8.48 -19.80
C VAL A 181 -5.26 9.74 -19.96
N ASN A 182 -5.45 10.49 -18.87
CA ASN A 182 -6.31 11.66 -18.82
C ASN A 182 -7.75 11.37 -19.34
N LYS A 183 -8.27 10.17 -18.97
CA LYS A 183 -9.58 9.62 -19.39
C LYS A 183 -9.67 9.17 -20.84
N GLU A 184 -8.62 9.29 -21.65
CA GLU A 184 -8.56 8.78 -23.02
C GLU A 184 -8.01 7.36 -23.03
N ILE A 185 -8.73 6.44 -23.67
CA ILE A 185 -8.32 5.03 -23.80
C ILE A 185 -7.15 4.95 -24.78
N GLN A 186 -6.14 4.20 -24.39
CA GLN A 186 -4.92 3.94 -25.15
C GLN A 186 -4.86 2.48 -25.62
N GLN A 187 -3.91 2.16 -26.48
CA GLN A 187 -3.60 0.79 -26.90
C GLN A 187 -2.96 -0.01 -25.75
N GLU A 188 -2.75 -1.30 -25.92
CA GLU A 188 -2.12 -2.22 -24.95
C GLU A 188 -0.74 -1.74 -24.46
N ASN A 189 -0.05 -0.93 -25.27
CA ASN A 189 1.23 -0.30 -24.94
C ASN A 189 1.11 1.22 -25.12
N PHE A 190 1.42 1.95 -24.07
CA PHE A 190 1.46 3.41 -24.11
C PHE A 190 2.84 3.90 -23.66
N TYR A 191 3.48 4.68 -24.55
CA TYR A 191 4.80 5.28 -24.32
C TYR A 191 4.74 6.78 -24.54
N LYS A 192 5.24 7.56 -23.59
CA LYS A 192 5.38 9.01 -23.69
C LYS A 192 6.72 9.44 -23.13
N LYS A 193 7.56 10.03 -23.99
CA LYS A 193 8.85 10.61 -23.60
C LYS A 193 8.72 12.12 -23.42
N ILE A 194 9.26 12.62 -22.32
CA ILE A 194 9.32 14.05 -22.02
C ILE A 194 10.78 14.51 -22.09
N LYS A 195 11.04 15.62 -22.78
CA LYS A 195 12.38 16.19 -22.85
C LYS A 195 12.85 16.65 -21.46
N ASN A 196 14.12 16.45 -21.17
CA ASN A 196 14.78 16.94 -19.94
C ASN A 196 14.24 16.36 -18.62
N THR A 197 13.70 15.14 -18.63
CA THR A 197 13.37 14.42 -17.39
C THR A 197 14.12 13.10 -17.31
N SER A 198 14.67 12.81 -16.11
CA SER A 198 15.23 11.49 -15.76
C SER A 198 14.22 10.62 -15.00
N GLN A 199 13.00 11.14 -14.76
CA GLN A 199 11.96 10.41 -14.05
C GLN A 199 11.30 9.42 -15.01
N ASN A 200 11.22 8.15 -14.61
CA ASN A 200 10.59 7.11 -15.37
C ASN A 200 9.48 6.47 -14.55
N PHE A 201 8.32 6.35 -15.16
CA PHE A 201 7.18 5.64 -14.62
C PHE A 201 6.86 4.45 -15.51
N THR A 202 7.04 3.25 -14.97
CA THR A 202 6.90 2.00 -15.73
C THR A 202 5.87 1.11 -15.09
N ILE A 203 4.89 0.61 -15.87
CA ILE A 203 3.94 -0.42 -15.42
C ILE A 203 3.97 -1.58 -16.40
N ARG A 204 3.94 -2.80 -15.84
CA ARG A 204 3.76 -4.05 -16.58
C ARG A 204 2.70 -4.89 -15.87
N THR A 205 1.64 -5.24 -16.61
CA THR A 205 0.56 -6.09 -16.09
C THR A 205 -0.02 -6.97 -17.19
N THR A 206 -0.64 -8.07 -16.78
CA THR A 206 -1.34 -8.97 -17.71
C THR A 206 -2.83 -8.68 -17.76
N LYS A 207 -3.51 -8.60 -16.63
CA LYS A 207 -4.97 -8.40 -16.51
C LYS A 207 -5.34 -7.13 -15.76
N GLY A 208 -4.39 -6.21 -15.61
CA GLY A 208 -4.60 -5.01 -14.81
C GLY A 208 -5.06 -3.82 -15.63
N ASN A 209 -5.92 -3.00 -15.05
CA ASN A 209 -6.30 -1.72 -15.62
C ASN A 209 -5.36 -0.62 -15.12
N ILE A 210 -5.02 0.33 -15.99
CA ILE A 210 -4.09 1.41 -15.71
C ILE A 210 -4.79 2.75 -16.01
N PHE A 211 -4.95 3.57 -14.98
CA PHE A 211 -5.57 4.90 -15.06
C PHE A 211 -4.56 5.96 -14.64
N LEU A 212 -4.08 6.75 -15.59
CA LEU A 212 -3.06 7.76 -15.37
C LEU A 212 -3.65 9.16 -15.52
N THR A 213 -3.34 10.03 -14.56
CA THR A 213 -3.58 11.47 -14.66
C THR A 213 -2.23 12.18 -14.72
N THR A 214 -1.98 12.92 -15.80
CA THR A 214 -0.74 13.69 -15.94
C THR A 214 -0.99 15.15 -15.58
N LEU A 215 -0.24 15.65 -14.61
CA LEU A 215 -0.24 17.08 -14.28
C LEU A 215 0.67 17.82 -15.25
N LYS A 216 0.32 19.06 -15.58
CA LYS A 216 1.22 19.94 -16.34
C LYS A 216 2.45 20.23 -15.48
N PRO A 217 3.64 20.39 -16.09
CA PRO A 217 4.87 20.77 -15.39
C PRO A 217 4.76 22.10 -14.68
#